data_2ddcc6cbe4855e22ccfe23e24bdc4a92
#
_entry.id   2ddcc6cbe4855e22ccfe23e24bdc4a92
#
_cell.length_a   1.000
_cell.length_b   1.000
_cell.length_c   1.000
_cell.angle_alpha   90.00
_cell.angle_beta   90.00
_cell.angle_gamma   90.00
#
_symmetry.space_group_name_H-M   'P 1'
#
loop_
_entity.id
_entity.type
_entity.pdbx_description
1 polymer ?
#
loop_
_entity_poly.entity_id
_entity_poly.type
_entity_poly.pdbx_seq_one_letter_code
_entity_poly.pdbx_strand_id
1 'polypeptide(L)'
;MERKDVDIEKVTPMMKQYLEIKNENEDLIIFFRLGDFYEMFFDDAIKVSHELELTLTGKSAGLEERIPMCGIPYHAASTYIDKLI
;
A
#
# COMPACT_ATOMS: atom_id res chain seq x y z
N MET A 1 -10.23 9.45 1.38
CA MET A 1 -10.56 8.44 2.42
C MET A 1 -9.30 7.97 3.10
N GLU A 2 -9.27 8.07 4.40
CA GLU A 2 -8.13 7.59 5.18
C GLU A 2 -8.33 6.13 5.57
N ARG A 3 -7.22 5.45 5.87
CA ARG A 3 -7.27 4.04 6.27
C ARG A 3 -8.24 3.77 7.42
N LYS A 4 -8.29 4.69 8.39
CA LYS A 4 -9.16 4.55 9.58
C LYS A 4 -10.64 4.57 9.24
N ASP A 5 -11.01 5.16 8.11
CA ASP A 5 -12.40 5.33 7.71
C ASP A 5 -12.92 4.16 6.89
N VAL A 6 -12.06 3.19 6.60
CA VAL A 6 -12.42 2.05 5.77
C VAL A 6 -13.16 0.99 6.59
N ASP A 7 -14.33 0.58 6.08
CA ASP A 7 -15.05 -0.55 6.66
C ASP A 7 -14.43 -1.85 6.14
N ILE A 8 -13.75 -2.56 7.02
CA ILE A 8 -13.00 -3.77 6.68
C ILE A 8 -13.90 -4.87 6.12
N GLU A 9 -15.20 -4.83 6.43
CA GLU A 9 -16.14 -5.83 5.92
C GLU A 9 -16.59 -5.57 4.49
N LYS A 10 -16.30 -4.38 3.95
CA LYS A 10 -16.71 -3.98 2.61
C LYS A 10 -15.60 -4.06 1.58
N VAL A 11 -14.38 -4.36 2.00
CA VAL A 11 -13.25 -4.42 1.08
C VAL A 11 -13.04 -5.82 0.53
N THR A 12 -12.22 -5.92 -0.53
CA THR A 12 -11.85 -7.21 -1.09
C THR A 12 -11.05 -8.03 -0.07
N PRO A 13 -10.99 -9.37 -0.21
CA PRO A 13 -10.19 -10.21 0.69
C PRO A 13 -8.73 -9.79 0.78
N MET A 14 -8.13 -9.40 -0.34
CA MET A 14 -6.74 -8.93 -0.36
C MET A 14 -6.58 -7.67 0.49
N MET A 15 -7.47 -6.72 0.32
CA MET A 15 -7.40 -5.47 1.08
C MET A 15 -7.68 -5.69 2.56
N LYS A 16 -8.57 -6.63 2.88
CA LYS A 16 -8.82 -7.01 4.27
C LYS A 16 -7.55 -7.55 4.93
N GLN A 17 -6.83 -8.42 4.22
CA GLN A 17 -5.57 -8.98 4.72
C GLN A 17 -4.53 -7.87 4.95
N TYR A 18 -4.40 -6.94 3.99
CA TYR A 18 -3.49 -5.81 4.14
C TYR A 18 -3.84 -4.98 5.38
N LEU A 19 -5.12 -4.65 5.55
CA LEU A 19 -5.57 -3.82 6.67
C LEU A 19 -5.29 -4.49 8.02
N GLU A 20 -5.50 -5.80 8.11
CA GLU A 20 -5.21 -6.54 9.33
C GLU A 20 -3.72 -6.45 9.68
N ILE A 21 -2.84 -6.64 8.69
CA ILE A 21 -1.39 -6.54 8.90
C ILE A 21 -1.01 -5.11 9.30
N LYS A 22 -1.51 -4.12 8.57
CA LYS A 22 -1.17 -2.73 8.83
C LYS A 22 -1.65 -2.27 10.20
N ASN A 23 -2.84 -2.68 10.62
CA ASN A 23 -3.38 -2.31 11.92
C ASN A 23 -2.54 -2.86 13.08
N GLU A 24 -1.87 -3.98 12.88
CA GLU A 24 -0.98 -4.55 13.88
C GLU A 24 0.44 -3.96 13.81
N ASN A 25 0.74 -3.19 12.77
CA ASN A 25 2.09 -2.67 12.50
C ASN A 25 2.02 -1.23 12.01
N GLU A 26 1.29 -0.38 12.71
CA GLU A 26 1.00 0.99 12.25
C GLU A 26 2.25 1.83 11.98
N ASP A 27 3.33 1.59 12.71
CA ASP A 27 4.57 2.35 12.57
C ASP A 27 5.46 1.86 11.43
N LEU A 28 5.10 0.75 10.79
CA LEU A 28 5.90 0.15 9.73
C LEU A 28 5.29 0.45 8.37
N ILE A 29 6.14 0.62 7.37
CA ILE A 29 5.70 0.68 5.97
C ILE A 29 5.51 -0.76 5.50
N ILE A 30 4.30 -1.09 5.07
CA ILE A 30 3.98 -2.46 4.63
C ILE A 30 4.16 -2.56 3.13
N PHE A 31 5.06 -3.43 2.70
CA PHE A 31 5.24 -3.81 1.31
C PHE A 31 4.45 -5.10 1.07
N PHE A 32 3.32 -4.97 0.41
CA PHE A 32 2.41 -6.09 0.22
C PHE A 32 2.66 -6.76 -1.12
N ARG A 33 3.10 -8.02 -1.11
CA ARG A 33 3.44 -8.76 -2.33
C ARG A 33 2.18 -9.15 -3.10
N LEU A 34 2.08 -8.68 -4.34
CA LEU A 34 1.01 -9.04 -5.25
C LEU A 34 1.63 -9.38 -6.62
N GLY A 35 1.69 -10.68 -6.93
CA GLY A 35 2.33 -11.12 -8.16
C GLY A 35 3.78 -10.69 -8.22
N ASP A 36 4.15 -9.96 -9.28
CA ASP A 36 5.52 -9.50 -9.50
C ASP A 36 5.81 -8.13 -8.90
N PHE A 37 4.89 -7.60 -8.08
CA PHE A 37 5.03 -6.28 -7.48
C PHE A 37 4.90 -6.33 -5.98
N TYR A 38 5.51 -5.33 -5.32
CA TYR A 38 5.11 -4.92 -3.99
C TYR A 38 4.24 -3.70 -4.15
N GLU A 39 3.09 -3.68 -3.47
CA GLU A 39 2.19 -2.54 -3.48
C GLU A 39 2.09 -1.94 -2.08
N MET A 40 1.99 -0.62 -2.04
CA MET A 40 1.79 0.15 -0.82
C MET A 40 0.48 0.91 -0.95
N PHE A 41 -0.22 1.10 0.18
CA PHE A 41 -1.56 1.70 0.19
C PHE A 41 -1.67 2.80 1.23
N PHE A 42 -2.65 3.70 1.03
CA PHE A 42 -2.98 4.77 1.96
C PHE A 42 -1.76 5.65 2.26
N ASP A 43 -1.50 5.95 3.53
CA ASP A 43 -0.40 6.84 3.93
C ASP A 43 0.96 6.28 3.54
N ASP A 44 1.13 4.96 3.58
CA ASP A 44 2.38 4.35 3.14
C ASP A 44 2.64 4.63 1.66
N ALA A 45 1.58 4.56 0.83
CA ALA A 45 1.70 4.85 -0.60
C ALA A 45 2.07 6.31 -0.83
N ILE A 46 1.45 7.22 -0.10
CA ILE A 46 1.73 8.65 -0.22
C ILE A 46 3.18 8.93 0.15
N LYS A 47 3.64 8.38 1.27
CA LYS A 47 5.00 8.58 1.75
C LYS A 47 6.03 7.96 0.82
N VAL A 48 5.85 6.71 0.43
CA VAL A 48 6.82 6.00 -0.41
C VAL A 48 6.89 6.61 -1.80
N SER A 49 5.75 6.97 -2.39
CA SER A 49 5.74 7.59 -3.71
C SER A 49 6.51 8.92 -3.70
N HIS A 50 6.38 9.69 -2.65
CA HIS A 50 7.12 10.95 -2.50
C HIS A 50 8.62 10.70 -2.34
N GLU A 51 8.99 9.80 -1.42
CA GLU A 51 10.41 9.54 -1.12
C GLU A 51 11.16 8.87 -2.27
N LEU A 52 10.49 8.02 -3.03
CA LEU A 52 11.11 7.27 -4.12
C LEU A 52 10.78 7.82 -5.50
N GLU A 53 10.07 8.95 -5.55
CA GLU A 53 9.65 9.59 -6.80
C GLU A 53 8.86 8.64 -7.70
N LEU A 54 7.97 7.85 -7.09
CA LEU A 54 7.09 6.94 -7.81
C LEU A 54 5.76 7.62 -8.10
N THR A 55 5.08 7.12 -9.14
CA THR A 55 3.74 7.61 -9.45
C THR A 55 2.75 7.12 -8.40
N LEU A 56 2.05 8.06 -7.76
CA LEU A 56 0.94 7.74 -6.89
C LEU A 56 -0.30 7.55 -7.76
N THR A 57 -0.98 6.42 -7.59
CA THR A 57 -2.17 6.12 -8.35
C THR A 57 -3.30 5.69 -7.40
N GLY A 58 -4.38 5.17 -7.93
CA GLY A 58 -5.50 4.68 -7.14
C GLY A 58 -5.81 3.23 -7.45
N LYS A 59 -6.27 2.52 -6.45
CA LYS A 59 -6.67 1.12 -6.59
C LYS A 59 -8.10 0.95 -6.11
N SER A 60 -8.90 0.21 -6.87
CA SER A 60 -10.22 -0.22 -6.43
C SER A 60 -10.05 -1.36 -5.43
N ALA A 61 -10.67 -1.21 -4.27
CA ALA A 61 -10.55 -2.19 -3.20
C ALA A 61 -11.91 -2.67 -2.71
N GLY A 62 -12.91 -2.59 -3.58
CA GLY A 62 -14.29 -2.95 -3.23
C GLY A 62 -15.09 -1.80 -2.66
N LEU A 63 -14.50 -0.61 -2.59
CA LEU A 63 -15.15 0.60 -2.10
C LEU A 63 -15.55 1.50 -3.26
N GLU A 64 -16.44 2.46 -3.01
CA GLU A 64 -16.83 3.43 -4.03
C GLU A 64 -15.66 4.32 -4.44
N GLU A 65 -14.85 4.73 -3.47
CA GLU A 65 -13.64 5.51 -3.75
C GLU A 65 -12.45 4.61 -4.01
N ARG A 66 -11.58 5.06 -4.91
CA ARG A 66 -10.29 4.42 -5.10
C ARG A 66 -9.36 4.88 -3.98
N ILE A 67 -8.52 3.98 -3.51
CA ILE A 67 -7.57 4.29 -2.44
C ILE A 67 -6.19 4.59 -3.02
N PRO A 68 -5.37 5.42 -2.34
CA PRO A 68 -4.01 5.71 -2.81
C PRO A 68 -3.18 4.43 -2.88
N MET A 69 -2.41 4.29 -3.96
CA MET A 69 -1.55 3.13 -4.16
C MET A 69 -0.31 3.53 -4.96
N CYS A 70 0.82 2.92 -4.62
CA CYS A 70 1.98 2.90 -5.49
C CYS A 70 2.59 1.50 -5.43
N GLY A 71 3.43 1.18 -6.42
CA GLY A 71 4.01 -0.14 -6.49
C GLY A 71 5.41 -0.13 -7.05
N ILE A 72 6.19 -1.14 -6.71
CA ILE A 72 7.52 -1.35 -7.24
C ILE A 72 7.66 -2.80 -7.70
N PRO A 73 8.43 -3.07 -8.77
CA PRO A 73 8.67 -4.45 -9.17
C PRO A 73 9.38 -5.22 -8.06
N TYR A 74 8.96 -6.45 -7.85
CA TYR A 74 9.53 -7.30 -6.80
C TYR A 74 11.05 -7.43 -6.94
N HIS A 75 11.55 -7.64 -8.16
CA HIS A 75 12.98 -7.85 -8.40
C HIS A 75 13.83 -6.59 -8.20
N ALA A 76 13.21 -5.41 -8.15
CA ALA A 76 13.90 -4.15 -7.93
C ALA A 76 13.75 -3.64 -6.49
N ALA A 77 13.06 -4.39 -5.63
CA ALA A 77 12.67 -3.92 -4.31
C ALA A 77 13.87 -3.53 -3.44
N SER A 78 14.95 -4.32 -3.47
CA SER A 78 16.12 -4.03 -2.62
C SER A 78 16.73 -2.66 -2.93
N THR A 79 16.79 -2.29 -4.21
CA THR A 79 17.31 -0.98 -4.63
C THR A 79 16.45 0.15 -4.07
N TYR A 80 15.13 0.00 -4.14
CA TYR A 80 14.22 1.01 -3.62
C TYR A 80 14.22 1.05 -2.09
N ILE A 81 14.26 -0.11 -1.45
CA ILE A 81 14.28 -0.18 0.03
C ILE A 81 15.51 0.52 0.59
N ASP A 82 16.66 0.36 -0.05
CA ASP A 82 17.90 1.03 0.39
C ASP A 82 17.75 2.54 0.44
N LYS A 83 16.91 3.11 -0.40
CA LYS A 83 16.66 4.55 -0.41
C LYS A 83 15.75 5.01 0.74
N LEU A 84 15.02 4.09 1.36
CA LEU A 84 14.11 4.39 2.46
C LEU A 84 14.79 4.29 3.84
N ILE A 85 15.95 3.65 3.91
CA ILE A 85 16.66 3.40 5.16
C ILE A 85 17.55 4.58 5.57
#